data_6c1edad3523940354537397a69f3246d
#
_entry.id   6c1edad3523940354537397a69f3246d
#
_cell.length_a   1.000
_cell.length_b   1.000
_cell.length_c   1.000
_cell.angle_alpha   90.00
_cell.angle_beta   90.00
_cell.angle_gamma   90.00
#
_symmetry.space_group_name_H-M   'P 1'
#
loop_
_entity.id
_entity.type
_entity.pdbx_description
1 polymer ?
#
loop_
_entity_poly.entity_id
_entity_poly.type
_entity_poly.pdbx_seq_one_letter_code
_entity_poly.pdbx_strand_id
1 'polypeptide(L)'
;MSSAALSAAQLEAWHRAGRLRWPVDQLTAKALEVRRDIVTLLSKSQTGHSGGPLSCADFGTALFFHELNIDPSNPHWPERDYWHFSIGHVTPVIYSLMAERGYFPLRDLMQFRSFEGHAQGHPSAHDTPGIEVSAGSLGQGLSVCCGVAMAARIDHHPRRVYCVMGDGEQQEGQIWEAAMFAAHYKLDQLCGIIDYNRKQIDGDVEDILGLRPLADKWRSFNWNVIECL
;
A
#
# COMPACT_ATOMS: atom_id res chain seq x y z
N MET A 1 -29.96 1.90 -14.67
CA MET A 1 -29.84 3.36 -14.82
C MET A 1 -28.45 3.63 -15.37
N SER A 2 -28.33 4.29 -16.52
CA SER A 2 -27.04 4.64 -17.11
C SER A 2 -26.36 5.68 -16.21
N SER A 3 -25.31 5.31 -15.49
CA SER A 3 -24.47 6.29 -14.80
C SER A 3 -23.71 7.06 -15.87
N ALA A 4 -24.00 8.33 -16.04
CA ALA A 4 -23.25 9.19 -16.93
C ALA A 4 -21.80 9.27 -16.42
N ALA A 5 -20.84 9.05 -17.30
CA ALA A 5 -19.42 9.23 -16.96
C ALA A 5 -19.18 10.65 -16.41
N LEU A 6 -18.40 10.76 -15.33
CA LEU A 6 -18.06 12.04 -14.73
C LEU A 6 -17.29 12.92 -15.74
N SER A 7 -17.56 14.22 -15.73
CA SER A 7 -16.77 15.18 -16.50
C SER A 7 -15.34 15.30 -15.94
N ALA A 8 -14.39 15.76 -16.74
CA ALA A 8 -13.01 15.96 -16.29
C ALA A 8 -12.90 16.85 -15.05
N ALA A 9 -13.72 17.92 -14.95
CA ALA A 9 -13.76 18.81 -13.79
C ALA A 9 -14.33 18.10 -12.54
N GLN A 10 -15.34 17.25 -12.70
CA GLN A 10 -15.89 16.45 -11.60
C GLN A 10 -14.88 15.40 -11.12
N LEU A 11 -14.16 14.73 -12.04
CA LEU A 11 -13.08 13.81 -11.71
C LEU A 11 -11.96 14.52 -10.94
N GLU A 12 -11.55 15.70 -11.39
CA GLU A 12 -10.52 16.49 -10.72
C GLU A 12 -10.95 16.96 -9.33
N ALA A 13 -12.19 17.42 -9.17
CA ALA A 13 -12.74 17.80 -7.88
C ALA A 13 -12.84 16.60 -6.95
N TRP A 14 -13.27 15.45 -7.46
CA TRP A 14 -13.34 14.21 -6.71
C TRP A 14 -11.97 13.75 -6.22
N HIS A 15 -10.96 13.77 -7.09
CA HIS A 15 -9.59 13.42 -6.71
C HIS A 15 -8.91 14.38 -5.74
N ARG A 16 -9.43 15.61 -5.55
CA ARG A 16 -8.91 16.56 -4.55
C ARG A 16 -9.54 16.38 -3.17
N ALA A 17 -10.74 15.83 -3.09
CA ALA A 17 -11.42 15.61 -1.82
C ALA A 17 -10.63 14.60 -0.97
N GLY A 18 -10.47 14.87 0.31
CA GLY A 18 -9.77 13.97 1.24
C GLY A 18 -8.25 13.87 1.11
N ARG A 19 -7.63 14.50 0.11
CA ARG A 19 -6.17 14.55 -0.09
C ARG A 19 -5.54 15.69 0.70
N LEU A 20 -4.47 15.39 1.44
CA LEU A 20 -3.74 16.41 2.21
C LEU A 20 -2.82 17.28 1.35
N ARG A 21 -2.21 16.70 0.31
CA ARG A 21 -1.29 17.38 -0.63
C ARG A 21 -0.11 18.07 0.08
N TRP A 22 0.46 17.42 1.08
CA TRP A 22 1.59 17.98 1.81
C TRP A 22 2.80 18.21 0.92
N PRO A 23 3.54 19.32 1.08
CA PRO A 23 4.79 19.58 0.36
C PRO A 23 5.92 18.67 0.89
N VAL A 24 7.01 18.59 0.11
CA VAL A 24 8.11 17.64 0.34
C VAL A 24 8.77 17.81 1.71
N ASP A 25 8.94 19.04 2.19
CA ASP A 25 9.54 19.32 3.49
C ASP A 25 8.69 18.75 4.65
N GLN A 26 7.36 18.88 4.57
CA GLN A 26 6.44 18.28 5.54
C GLN A 26 6.42 16.74 5.43
N LEU A 27 6.45 16.20 4.22
CA LEU A 27 6.55 14.75 4.00
C LEU A 27 7.84 14.19 4.59
N THR A 28 8.97 14.87 4.39
CA THR A 28 10.27 14.46 4.96
C THR A 28 10.25 14.44 6.49
N ALA A 29 9.68 15.47 7.11
CA ALA A 29 9.52 15.53 8.56
C ALA A 29 8.62 14.41 9.07
N LYS A 30 7.49 14.17 8.42
CA LYS A 30 6.55 13.11 8.78
C LYS A 30 7.14 11.70 8.60
N ALA A 31 7.89 11.46 7.53
CA ALA A 31 8.58 10.19 7.33
C ALA A 31 9.58 9.87 8.45
N LEU A 32 10.20 10.91 9.04
CA LEU A 32 11.05 10.73 10.22
C LEU A 32 10.23 10.35 11.47
N GLU A 33 9.06 10.95 11.66
CA GLU A 33 8.13 10.57 12.74
C GLU A 33 7.68 9.12 12.58
N VAL A 34 7.23 8.74 11.40
CA VAL A 34 6.84 7.35 11.06
C VAL A 34 7.98 6.36 11.36
N ARG A 35 9.24 6.70 11.04
CA ARG A 35 10.40 5.86 11.40
C ARG A 35 10.59 5.72 12.90
N ARG A 36 10.38 6.80 13.65
CA ARG A 36 10.45 6.76 15.13
C ARG A 36 9.37 5.88 15.72
N ASP A 37 8.16 5.94 15.18
CA ASP A 37 7.05 5.07 15.60
C ASP A 37 7.37 3.61 15.32
N ILE A 38 7.88 3.28 14.11
CA ILE A 38 8.29 1.92 13.76
C ILE A 38 9.32 1.39 14.78
N VAL A 39 10.36 2.15 15.06
CA VAL A 39 11.40 1.73 16.00
C VAL A 39 10.84 1.59 17.43
N THR A 40 9.97 2.52 17.84
CA THR A 40 9.37 2.54 19.18
C THR A 40 8.46 1.33 19.38
N LEU A 41 7.54 1.06 18.44
CA LEU A 41 6.63 -0.09 18.58
C LEU A 41 7.37 -1.42 18.52
N LEU A 42 8.40 -1.56 17.66
CA LEU A 42 9.22 -2.77 17.58
C LEU A 42 10.07 -2.98 18.85
N SER A 43 10.64 -1.88 19.39
CA SER A 43 11.36 -1.93 20.66
C SER A 43 10.45 -2.34 21.82
N LYS A 44 9.20 -1.88 21.82
CA LYS A 44 8.21 -2.22 22.85
C LYS A 44 7.74 -3.67 22.75
N SER A 45 7.41 -4.11 21.55
CA SER A 45 6.86 -5.46 21.30
C SER A 45 7.92 -6.56 21.32
N GLN A 46 9.20 -6.21 21.13
CA GLN A 46 10.34 -7.15 20.98
C GLN A 46 10.10 -8.21 19.89
N THR A 47 9.25 -7.91 18.91
CA THR A 47 8.89 -8.81 17.81
C THR A 47 8.44 -8.01 16.59
N GLY A 48 8.63 -8.54 15.38
CA GLY A 48 8.22 -7.94 14.13
C GLY A 48 9.40 -7.77 13.16
N HIS A 49 9.13 -7.14 12.05
CA HIS A 49 10.09 -6.88 10.98
C HIS A 49 10.48 -5.40 10.99
N SER A 50 11.76 -5.08 10.82
CA SER A 50 12.27 -3.70 10.82
C SER A 50 12.68 -3.21 9.43
N GLY A 51 13.29 -4.07 8.62
CA GLY A 51 13.90 -3.68 7.33
C GLY A 51 12.88 -3.13 6.34
N GLY A 52 11.90 -3.94 5.95
CA GLY A 52 10.83 -3.53 5.04
C GLY A 52 10.04 -2.31 5.53
N PRO A 53 9.57 -2.28 6.80
CA PRO A 53 8.89 -1.10 7.33
C PRO A 53 9.70 0.20 7.23
N LEU A 54 10.99 0.18 7.55
CA LEU A 54 11.86 1.36 7.45
C LEU A 54 12.13 1.76 5.99
N SER A 55 12.22 0.78 5.09
CA SER A 55 12.33 1.01 3.65
C SER A 55 11.09 1.70 3.07
N CYS A 56 9.90 1.24 3.48
CA CYS A 56 8.62 1.78 3.01
C CYS A 56 8.25 3.17 3.59
N ALA A 57 8.99 3.71 4.56
CA ALA A 57 8.55 4.89 5.31
C ALA A 57 8.38 6.14 4.46
N ASP A 58 9.27 6.42 3.50
CA ASP A 58 9.21 7.64 2.68
C ASP A 58 8.06 7.58 1.68
N PHE A 59 8.02 6.57 0.84
CA PHE A 59 6.96 6.47 -0.17
C PHE A 59 5.59 6.20 0.48
N GLY A 60 5.55 5.45 1.59
CA GLY A 60 4.34 5.25 2.37
C GLY A 60 3.80 6.58 2.93
N THR A 61 4.69 7.44 3.44
CA THR A 61 4.32 8.79 3.88
C THR A 61 3.82 9.62 2.70
N ALA A 62 4.49 9.61 1.56
CA ALA A 62 4.03 10.31 0.36
C ALA A 62 2.64 9.80 -0.08
N LEU A 63 2.44 8.49 -0.05
CA LEU A 63 1.16 7.88 -0.39
C LEU A 63 0.04 8.38 0.55
N PHE A 64 0.21 8.29 1.87
CA PHE A 64 -0.84 8.61 2.85
C PHE A 64 -1.08 10.11 3.05
N PHE A 65 -0.05 10.95 2.91
CA PHE A 65 -0.13 12.39 3.22
C PHE A 65 -0.12 13.30 1.98
N HIS A 66 0.07 12.73 0.79
CA HIS A 66 0.01 13.51 -0.44
C HIS A 66 -0.95 12.92 -1.46
N GLU A 67 -0.90 11.63 -1.70
CA GLU A 67 -1.53 11.02 -2.89
C GLU A 67 -2.94 10.48 -2.61
N LEU A 68 -3.14 9.70 -1.54
CA LEU A 68 -4.40 9.03 -1.25
C LEU A 68 -5.54 10.00 -0.93
N ASN A 69 -6.68 9.74 -1.56
CA ASN A 69 -7.96 10.35 -1.23
C ASN A 69 -8.68 9.46 -0.21
N ILE A 70 -8.46 9.71 1.07
CA ILE A 70 -8.99 8.92 2.19
C ILE A 70 -9.50 9.82 3.31
N ASP A 71 -10.50 9.34 4.04
CA ASP A 71 -11.03 9.97 5.25
C ASP A 71 -10.89 9.00 6.43
N PRO A 72 -9.93 9.21 7.34
CA PRO A 72 -9.75 8.35 8.52
C PRO A 72 -10.94 8.33 9.46
N SER A 73 -11.75 9.40 9.49
CA SER A 73 -12.97 9.47 10.31
C SER A 73 -14.12 8.64 9.72
N ASN A 74 -14.03 8.31 8.42
CA ASN A 74 -14.97 7.45 7.72
C ASN A 74 -14.20 6.44 6.83
N PRO A 75 -13.57 5.41 7.43
CA PRO A 75 -12.73 4.46 6.71
C PRO A 75 -13.41 3.73 5.57
N HIS A 76 -14.73 3.67 5.59
CA HIS A 76 -15.55 3.01 4.55
C HIS A 76 -16.20 4.01 3.57
N TRP A 77 -15.71 5.25 3.54
CA TRP A 77 -16.21 6.26 2.61
C TRP A 77 -16.23 5.72 1.16
N PRO A 78 -17.39 5.72 0.48
CA PRO A 78 -17.52 5.06 -0.83
C PRO A 78 -16.60 5.63 -1.90
N GLU A 79 -16.31 6.93 -1.87
CA GLU A 79 -15.50 7.63 -2.86
C GLU A 79 -13.99 7.63 -2.55
N ARG A 80 -13.54 6.92 -1.49
CA ARG A 80 -12.12 6.82 -1.15
C ARG A 80 -11.32 6.08 -2.22
N ASP A 81 -10.04 6.39 -2.33
CA ASP A 81 -9.07 5.54 -3.01
C ASP A 81 -8.91 4.22 -2.24
N TYR A 82 -8.50 3.17 -2.94
CA TYR A 82 -8.19 1.87 -2.35
C TYR A 82 -6.68 1.70 -2.25
N TRP A 83 -6.21 1.24 -1.12
CA TRP A 83 -4.81 0.94 -0.90
C TRP A 83 -4.65 -0.43 -0.22
N HIS A 84 -3.61 -1.17 -0.61
CA HIS A 84 -3.31 -2.47 -0.06
C HIS A 84 -1.82 -2.71 -0.02
N PHE A 85 -1.30 -3.11 1.15
CA PHE A 85 0.06 -3.60 1.30
C PHE A 85 0.04 -5.12 1.20
N SER A 86 0.37 -5.64 0.02
CA SER A 86 0.47 -7.09 -0.24
C SER A 86 1.59 -7.73 0.59
N ILE A 87 2.67 -6.97 0.84
CA ILE A 87 3.73 -7.30 1.80
C ILE A 87 3.22 -7.20 3.25
N GLY A 88 2.38 -8.16 3.65
CA GLY A 88 1.69 -8.10 4.94
C GLY A 88 2.58 -8.07 6.18
N HIS A 89 3.87 -8.39 6.08
CA HIS A 89 4.81 -8.34 7.21
C HIS A 89 5.33 -6.93 7.52
N VAL A 90 5.05 -5.91 6.69
CA VAL A 90 5.46 -4.52 6.97
C VAL A 90 4.45 -3.76 7.83
N THR A 91 3.65 -4.46 8.63
CA THR A 91 2.66 -3.86 9.53
C THR A 91 3.18 -2.71 10.40
N PRO A 92 4.43 -2.69 10.89
CA PRO A 92 4.92 -1.53 11.64
C PRO A 92 4.77 -0.21 10.89
N VAL A 93 5.08 -0.14 9.59
CA VAL A 93 4.88 1.09 8.81
C VAL A 93 3.40 1.34 8.52
N ILE A 94 2.63 0.29 8.20
CA ILE A 94 1.20 0.42 7.91
C ILE A 94 0.49 1.07 9.09
N TYR A 95 0.67 0.54 10.30
CA TYR A 95 0.00 1.05 11.49
C TYR A 95 0.52 2.43 11.92
N SER A 96 1.82 2.71 11.76
CA SER A 96 2.35 4.04 12.00
C SER A 96 1.72 5.07 11.06
N LEU A 97 1.64 4.79 9.75
CA LEU A 97 0.98 5.65 8.77
C LEU A 97 -0.50 5.86 9.09
N MET A 98 -1.21 4.80 9.46
CA MET A 98 -2.62 4.87 9.82
C MET A 98 -2.86 5.70 11.09
N ALA A 99 -2.07 5.48 12.13
CA ALA A 99 -2.16 6.24 13.38
C ALA A 99 -1.83 7.72 13.16
N GLU A 100 -0.74 8.03 12.47
CA GLU A 100 -0.34 9.39 12.10
C GLU A 100 -1.35 10.08 11.17
N ARG A 101 -2.07 9.32 10.37
CA ARG A 101 -3.16 9.82 9.51
C ARG A 101 -4.47 10.04 10.29
N GLY A 102 -4.61 9.43 11.47
CA GLY A 102 -5.74 9.61 12.36
C GLY A 102 -6.81 8.51 12.32
N TYR A 103 -6.49 7.31 11.84
CA TYR A 103 -7.42 6.16 11.89
C TYR A 103 -7.66 5.68 13.33
N PHE A 104 -6.63 5.80 14.19
CA PHE A 104 -6.68 5.46 15.61
C PHE A 104 -5.58 6.21 16.36
N PRO A 105 -5.66 6.27 17.71
CA PRO A 105 -4.67 7.01 18.51
C PRO A 105 -3.26 6.40 18.41
N LEU A 106 -2.22 7.24 18.35
CA LEU A 106 -0.81 6.82 18.34
C LEU A 106 -0.43 5.89 19.50
N ARG A 107 -1.05 6.07 20.68
CA ARG A 107 -0.80 5.20 21.84
C ARG A 107 -1.12 3.72 21.58
N ASP A 108 -2.02 3.44 20.64
CA ASP A 108 -2.46 2.09 20.33
C ASP A 108 -1.37 1.29 19.59
N LEU A 109 -0.37 1.97 19.00
CA LEU A 109 0.84 1.35 18.45
C LEU A 109 1.61 0.55 19.51
N MET A 110 1.50 0.96 20.78
CA MET A 110 2.16 0.27 21.89
C MET A 110 1.55 -1.10 22.22
N GLN A 111 0.40 -1.42 21.61
CA GLN A 111 -0.27 -2.72 21.70
C GLN A 111 0.02 -3.61 20.48
N PHE A 112 1.00 -3.24 19.65
CA PHE A 112 1.40 -4.05 18.50
C PHE A 112 1.68 -5.49 18.88
N ARG A 113 1.02 -6.44 18.19
CA ARG A 113 1.08 -7.89 18.44
C ARG A 113 0.64 -8.31 19.83
N SER A 114 -0.08 -7.48 20.57
CA SER A 114 -0.71 -7.91 21.82
C SER A 114 -2.06 -8.59 21.55
N PHE A 115 -2.50 -9.44 22.45
CA PHE A 115 -3.74 -10.20 22.29
C PHE A 115 -5.00 -9.29 22.21
N GLU A 116 -5.00 -8.20 22.98
CA GLU A 116 -6.13 -7.27 23.01
C GLU A 116 -5.97 -6.10 22.02
N GLY A 117 -4.83 -5.98 21.36
CA GLY A 117 -4.54 -4.89 20.42
C GLY A 117 -5.11 -5.14 19.05
N HIS A 118 -5.61 -4.10 18.39
CA HIS A 118 -6.04 -4.18 16.99
C HIS A 118 -4.86 -4.17 15.98
N ALA A 119 -3.67 -3.74 16.41
CA ALA A 119 -2.45 -3.71 15.59
C ALA A 119 -1.79 -5.11 15.57
N GLN A 120 -2.31 -5.99 14.74
CA GLN A 120 -1.90 -7.38 14.64
C GLN A 120 -0.57 -7.57 13.88
N GLY A 121 0.03 -8.76 13.94
CA GLY A 121 1.31 -9.07 13.27
C GLY A 121 1.28 -9.00 11.75
N HIS A 122 0.09 -9.19 11.15
CA HIS A 122 -0.24 -8.94 9.75
C HIS A 122 -1.52 -8.13 9.68
N PRO A 123 -1.77 -7.37 8.59
CA PRO A 123 -2.99 -6.59 8.48
C PRO A 123 -4.23 -7.48 8.56
N SER A 124 -5.14 -7.15 9.46
CA SER A 124 -6.39 -7.87 9.68
C SER A 124 -7.58 -6.94 9.43
N ALA A 125 -8.41 -7.29 8.46
CA ALA A 125 -9.63 -6.56 8.18
C ALA A 125 -10.69 -6.73 9.28
N HIS A 126 -10.55 -7.76 10.11
CA HIS A 126 -11.43 -7.99 11.25
C HIS A 126 -11.07 -7.12 12.45
N ASP A 127 -9.77 -6.93 12.70
CA ASP A 127 -9.30 -6.32 13.94
C ASP A 127 -8.94 -4.85 13.80
N THR A 128 -8.47 -4.42 12.62
CA THR A 128 -7.93 -3.07 12.42
C THR A 128 -8.87 -2.20 11.59
N PRO A 129 -9.49 -1.16 12.16
CA PRO A 129 -10.33 -0.24 11.39
C PRO A 129 -9.56 0.40 10.24
N GLY A 130 -10.12 0.33 9.02
CA GLY A 130 -9.50 0.89 7.81
C GLY A 130 -8.65 -0.11 7.00
N ILE A 131 -8.39 -1.29 7.52
CA ILE A 131 -7.86 -2.41 6.72
C ILE A 131 -9.05 -3.09 6.04
N GLU A 132 -9.03 -3.11 4.71
CA GLU A 132 -10.16 -3.64 3.93
C GLU A 132 -10.01 -5.13 3.59
N VAL A 133 -8.76 -5.58 3.40
CA VAL A 133 -8.43 -6.98 3.12
C VAL A 133 -7.23 -7.38 3.96
N SER A 134 -7.36 -8.52 4.64
CA SER A 134 -6.26 -9.10 5.40
C SER A 134 -5.12 -9.52 4.46
N ALA A 135 -3.88 -9.33 4.88
CA ALA A 135 -2.68 -9.70 4.13
C ALA A 135 -1.78 -10.61 4.97
N GLY A 136 -0.87 -11.34 4.31
CA GLY A 136 0.07 -12.24 4.94
C GLY A 136 0.64 -13.25 3.96
N SER A 137 -0.20 -13.83 3.09
CA SER A 137 0.24 -14.64 1.96
C SER A 137 0.73 -13.73 0.84
N LEU A 138 2.04 -13.74 0.59
CA LEU A 138 2.65 -12.92 -0.47
C LEU A 138 2.10 -13.29 -1.85
N GLY A 139 2.11 -12.34 -2.77
CA GLY A 139 1.64 -12.51 -4.15
C GLY A 139 0.14 -12.35 -4.35
N GLN A 140 -0.68 -12.34 -3.29
CA GLN A 140 -2.15 -12.27 -3.40
C GLN A 140 -2.68 -10.87 -3.66
N GLY A 141 -2.02 -9.85 -3.08
CA GLY A 141 -2.56 -8.48 -3.04
C GLY A 141 -2.76 -7.85 -4.41
N LEU A 142 -1.88 -8.11 -5.38
CA LEU A 142 -2.04 -7.55 -6.73
C LEU A 142 -3.32 -8.08 -7.40
N SER A 143 -3.62 -9.38 -7.23
CA SER A 143 -4.86 -9.98 -7.76
C SER A 143 -6.11 -9.36 -7.12
N VAL A 144 -6.08 -9.12 -5.80
CA VAL A 144 -7.16 -8.42 -5.09
C VAL A 144 -7.32 -7.01 -5.65
N CYS A 145 -6.23 -6.27 -5.80
CA CYS A 145 -6.24 -4.92 -6.37
C CYS A 145 -6.76 -4.89 -7.82
N CYS A 146 -6.44 -5.90 -8.63
CA CYS A 146 -7.01 -6.06 -9.96
C CYS A 146 -8.54 -6.22 -9.90
N GLY A 147 -9.06 -7.00 -8.95
CA GLY A 147 -10.49 -7.17 -8.75
C GLY A 147 -11.18 -5.85 -8.38
N VAL A 148 -10.60 -5.09 -7.44
CA VAL A 148 -11.10 -3.76 -7.03
C VAL A 148 -11.07 -2.76 -8.18
N ALA A 149 -9.98 -2.71 -8.96
CA ALA A 149 -9.85 -1.83 -10.12
C ALA A 149 -10.85 -2.21 -11.23
N MET A 150 -11.07 -3.51 -11.45
CA MET A 150 -12.08 -3.99 -12.39
C MET A 150 -13.50 -3.61 -11.97
N ALA A 151 -13.84 -3.78 -10.69
CA ALA A 151 -15.13 -3.37 -10.15
C ALA A 151 -15.34 -1.86 -10.31
N ALA A 152 -14.34 -1.04 -9.95
CA ALA A 152 -14.39 0.41 -10.14
C ALA A 152 -14.62 0.79 -11.61
N ARG A 153 -13.97 0.09 -12.55
CA ARG A 153 -14.17 0.30 -13.98
C ARG A 153 -15.58 -0.06 -14.46
N ILE A 154 -16.12 -1.19 -13.99
CA ILE A 154 -17.49 -1.64 -14.32
C ILE A 154 -18.52 -0.63 -13.81
N ASP A 155 -18.31 -0.12 -12.59
CA ASP A 155 -19.19 0.85 -11.95
C ASP A 155 -18.94 2.30 -12.44
N HIS A 156 -18.01 2.52 -13.36
CA HIS A 156 -17.53 3.85 -13.79
C HIS A 156 -17.10 4.75 -12.62
N HIS A 157 -16.55 4.12 -11.58
CA HIS A 157 -16.10 4.82 -10.40
C HIS A 157 -14.65 5.31 -10.57
N PRO A 158 -14.33 6.57 -10.26
CA PRO A 158 -13.00 7.16 -10.50
C PRO A 158 -11.93 6.79 -9.49
N ARG A 159 -12.19 5.83 -8.59
CA ARG A 159 -11.29 5.35 -7.57
C ARG A 159 -9.94 4.93 -8.16
N ARG A 160 -8.87 5.37 -7.53
CA ARG A 160 -7.54 4.82 -7.77
C ARG A 160 -7.27 3.66 -6.81
N VAL A 161 -6.46 2.74 -7.27
CA VAL A 161 -6.09 1.53 -6.52
C VAL A 161 -4.58 1.46 -6.43
N TYR A 162 -4.05 1.35 -5.21
CA TYR A 162 -2.62 1.28 -4.94
C TYR A 162 -2.27 -0.05 -4.29
N CYS A 163 -1.36 -0.80 -4.91
CA CYS A 163 -0.85 -2.07 -4.40
C CYS A 163 0.63 -1.93 -4.07
N VAL A 164 0.98 -2.03 -2.80
CA VAL A 164 2.38 -2.03 -2.35
C VAL A 164 2.86 -3.46 -2.22
N MET A 165 3.95 -3.77 -2.92
CA MET A 165 4.54 -5.10 -3.01
C MET A 165 6.03 -5.05 -2.63
N GLY A 166 6.58 -6.15 -2.16
CA GLY A 166 8.02 -6.31 -1.95
C GLY A 166 8.72 -6.87 -3.18
N ASP A 167 10.04 -6.76 -3.22
CA ASP A 167 10.85 -7.36 -4.25
C ASP A 167 10.87 -8.89 -4.17
N GLY A 168 11.11 -9.48 -3.00
CA GLY A 168 11.01 -10.93 -2.82
C GLY A 168 9.63 -11.49 -3.17
N GLU A 169 8.58 -10.71 -3.00
CA GLU A 169 7.22 -11.06 -3.40
C GLU A 169 7.07 -11.22 -4.93
N GLN A 170 7.93 -10.59 -5.74
CA GLN A 170 7.93 -10.74 -7.20
C GLN A 170 8.35 -12.14 -7.66
N GLN A 171 8.81 -12.98 -6.76
CA GLN A 171 9.11 -14.39 -7.02
C GLN A 171 7.85 -15.27 -7.08
N GLU A 172 6.73 -14.75 -6.59
CA GLU A 172 5.43 -15.43 -6.63
C GLU A 172 4.85 -15.40 -8.05
N GLY A 173 4.47 -16.57 -8.58
CA GLY A 173 3.89 -16.67 -9.94
C GLY A 173 2.62 -15.86 -10.13
N GLN A 174 1.82 -15.75 -9.07
CA GLN A 174 0.56 -15.01 -9.04
C GLN A 174 0.70 -13.52 -9.35
N ILE A 175 1.85 -12.90 -9.01
CA ILE A 175 2.15 -11.51 -9.38
C ILE A 175 2.13 -11.37 -10.91
N TRP A 176 2.74 -12.28 -11.63
CA TRP A 176 2.84 -12.22 -13.09
C TRP A 176 1.51 -12.55 -13.78
N GLU A 177 0.72 -13.46 -13.22
CA GLU A 177 -0.66 -13.72 -13.66
C GLU A 177 -1.53 -12.47 -13.52
N ALA A 178 -1.47 -11.80 -12.35
CA ALA A 178 -2.18 -10.55 -12.12
C ALA A 178 -1.68 -9.39 -13.00
N ALA A 179 -0.36 -9.32 -13.24
CA ALA A 179 0.23 -8.32 -14.13
C ALA A 179 -0.29 -8.45 -15.57
N MET A 180 -0.37 -9.67 -16.09
CA MET A 180 -0.98 -9.94 -17.41
C MET A 180 -2.44 -9.54 -17.45
N PHE A 181 -3.20 -9.90 -16.43
CA PHE A 181 -4.62 -9.58 -16.32
C PHE A 181 -4.84 -8.06 -16.33
N ALA A 182 -4.13 -7.32 -15.49
CA ALA A 182 -4.26 -5.87 -15.40
C ALA A 182 -3.94 -5.17 -16.73
N ALA A 183 -2.87 -5.60 -17.41
CA ALA A 183 -2.49 -5.06 -18.71
C ALA A 183 -3.53 -5.38 -19.80
N HIS A 184 -4.02 -6.64 -19.85
CA HIS A 184 -5.02 -7.06 -20.81
C HIS A 184 -6.30 -6.24 -20.70
N TYR A 185 -6.77 -6.04 -19.48
CA TYR A 185 -7.98 -5.26 -19.22
C TYR A 185 -7.73 -3.77 -19.10
N LYS A 186 -6.49 -3.28 -19.31
CA LYS A 186 -6.13 -1.85 -19.26
C LYS A 186 -6.63 -1.20 -17.97
N LEU A 187 -6.27 -1.77 -16.82
CA LEU A 187 -6.64 -1.25 -15.51
C LEU A 187 -5.74 -0.05 -15.14
N ASP A 188 -5.92 1.05 -15.83
CA ASP A 188 -5.10 2.28 -15.74
C ASP A 188 -5.28 3.05 -14.42
N GLN A 189 -6.29 2.70 -13.62
CA GLN A 189 -6.48 3.19 -12.26
C GLN A 189 -5.65 2.42 -11.21
N LEU A 190 -4.98 1.31 -11.60
CA LEU A 190 -4.15 0.50 -10.72
C LEU A 190 -2.69 0.94 -10.79
N CYS A 191 -2.13 1.31 -9.64
CA CYS A 191 -0.74 1.62 -9.44
C CYS A 191 -0.08 0.54 -8.56
N GLY A 192 0.87 -0.19 -9.11
CA GLY A 192 1.75 -1.09 -8.35
C GLY A 192 3.00 -0.33 -7.87
N ILE A 193 3.32 -0.43 -6.59
CA ILE A 193 4.53 0.13 -5.98
C ILE A 193 5.35 -1.04 -5.48
N ILE A 194 6.62 -1.14 -5.89
CA ILE A 194 7.51 -2.22 -5.47
C ILE A 194 8.61 -1.62 -4.58
N ASP A 195 8.64 -2.03 -3.31
CA ASP A 195 9.77 -1.79 -2.42
C ASP A 195 10.93 -2.69 -2.83
N TYR A 196 11.82 -2.17 -3.67
CA TYR A 196 12.99 -2.90 -4.15
C TYR A 196 14.19 -2.68 -3.23
N ASN A 197 14.07 -3.12 -1.99
CA ASN A 197 15.09 -2.97 -0.95
C ASN A 197 16.23 -4.01 -1.07
N ARG A 198 16.12 -4.96 -2.01
CA ARG A 198 17.08 -6.03 -2.33
C ARG A 198 17.31 -7.04 -1.22
N LYS A 199 16.45 -7.09 -0.24
CA LYS A 199 16.57 -8.00 0.90
C LYS A 199 15.30 -8.84 1.07
N GLN A 200 15.50 -10.08 1.40
CA GLN A 200 14.47 -10.96 1.95
C GLN A 200 15.04 -11.72 3.15
N ILE A 201 14.23 -12.46 3.87
CA ILE A 201 14.56 -13.00 5.21
C ILE A 201 15.98 -13.57 5.29
N ASP A 202 16.39 -14.37 4.32
CA ASP A 202 17.63 -15.15 4.36
C ASP A 202 18.84 -14.43 3.74
N GLY A 203 18.67 -13.26 3.12
CA GLY A 203 19.78 -12.55 2.51
C GLY A 203 19.42 -11.62 1.37
N ASP A 204 20.35 -11.44 0.46
CA ASP A 204 20.13 -10.67 -0.76
C ASP A 204 19.19 -11.41 -1.72
N VAL A 205 18.22 -10.68 -2.28
CA VAL A 205 17.25 -11.26 -3.24
C VAL A 205 17.94 -11.92 -4.41
N GLU A 206 19.04 -11.34 -4.91
CA GLU A 206 19.77 -11.87 -6.07
C GLU A 206 20.50 -13.19 -5.76
N ASP A 207 20.85 -13.42 -4.48
CA ASP A 207 21.51 -14.66 -4.05
C ASP A 207 20.50 -15.78 -3.80
N ILE A 208 19.25 -15.41 -3.44
CA ILE A 208 18.20 -16.40 -3.13
C ILE A 208 17.45 -16.81 -4.40
N LEU A 209 16.85 -15.84 -5.09
CA LEU A 209 16.21 -16.04 -6.38
C LEU A 209 16.18 -14.72 -7.15
N GLY A 210 17.14 -14.53 -8.05
CA GLY A 210 17.41 -13.27 -8.74
C GLY A 210 16.23 -12.73 -9.54
N LEU A 211 15.97 -11.44 -9.40
CA LEU A 211 14.87 -10.75 -10.04
C LEU A 211 15.26 -9.94 -11.27
N ARG A 212 16.54 -9.66 -11.44
CA ARG A 212 17.01 -8.78 -12.55
C ARG A 212 16.78 -9.40 -13.94
N PRO A 213 16.42 -8.56 -14.92
CA PRO A 213 16.07 -7.13 -14.83
C PRO A 213 14.58 -6.96 -14.47
N LEU A 214 14.26 -6.55 -13.24
CA LEU A 214 12.88 -6.50 -12.75
C LEU A 214 12.02 -5.49 -13.53
N ALA A 215 12.52 -4.28 -13.74
CA ALA A 215 11.81 -3.24 -14.47
C ALA A 215 11.44 -3.67 -15.90
N ASP A 216 12.35 -4.36 -16.60
CA ASP A 216 12.09 -4.83 -17.96
C ASP A 216 11.07 -5.99 -18.01
N LYS A 217 11.05 -6.84 -16.98
CA LYS A 217 9.99 -7.84 -16.83
C LYS A 217 8.62 -7.18 -16.77
N TRP A 218 8.44 -6.18 -15.92
CA TRP A 218 7.19 -5.43 -15.85
C TRP A 218 6.85 -4.70 -17.15
N ARG A 219 7.83 -4.08 -17.81
CA ARG A 219 7.65 -3.46 -19.14
C ARG A 219 7.19 -4.48 -20.18
N SER A 220 7.73 -5.71 -20.15
CA SER A 220 7.33 -6.78 -21.07
C SER A 220 5.89 -7.26 -20.85
N PHE A 221 5.32 -7.04 -19.66
CA PHE A 221 3.89 -7.23 -19.37
C PHE A 221 3.04 -5.98 -19.72
N ASN A 222 3.59 -5.01 -20.47
CA ASN A 222 2.93 -3.77 -20.89
C ASN A 222 2.56 -2.82 -19.75
N TRP A 223 3.29 -2.84 -18.65
CA TRP A 223 3.17 -1.84 -17.61
C TRP A 223 4.04 -0.62 -17.90
N ASN A 224 3.52 0.56 -17.57
CA ASN A 224 4.33 1.78 -17.53
C ASN A 224 5.17 1.78 -16.25
N VAL A 225 6.49 1.68 -16.37
CA VAL A 225 7.41 1.55 -15.22
C VAL A 225 8.19 2.84 -15.00
N ILE A 226 8.11 3.36 -13.79
CA ILE A 226 8.89 4.50 -13.30
C ILE A 226 9.83 3.95 -12.24
N GLU A 227 11.13 4.18 -12.41
CA GLU A 227 12.16 3.83 -11.43
C GLU A 227 12.52 5.09 -10.63
N CYS A 228 12.36 5.00 -9.30
CA CYS A 228 12.75 6.04 -8.36
C CYS A 228 14.04 5.61 -7.64
N LEU A 229 15.08 6.45 -7.67
CA LEU A 229 16.39 6.22 -7.05
C LEU A 229 16.50 6.98 -5.73
#